data_0c9870edc044988fed4f8ff6d0534834
#
_entry.id   0c9870edc044988fed4f8ff6d0534834
#
_cell.length_a   1.000
_cell.length_b   1.000
_cell.length_c   1.000
_cell.angle_alpha   90.00
_cell.angle_beta   90.00
_cell.angle_gamma   90.00
#
_symmetry.space_group_name_H-M   'P 1'
#
loop_
_entity.id
_entity.type
_entity.pdbx_description
1 polymer ?
#
loop_
_entity_poly.entity_id
_entity_poly.type
_entity_poly.pdbx_seq_one_letter_code
_entity_poly.pdbx_strand_id
1 'polypeptide(L)'
;MRKLFYVSTLLLSFAATAQSPEKMSYQAVIRDASDILVANQNVGIRITVLQGSVNGTNVYSETHTAATNINGLLSLEIGNGVTSGDFSIINWATGPYFLKTETDPTGGTSYSITGTTQLLSVPYALHSKTAESIIGSGNGSNANTLIYTVIGF
;
A
#
# COMPACT_ATOMS: atom_id res chain seq x y z
N MET A 1 48.79 21.52 2.28
CA MET A 1 47.50 21.75 2.94
C MET A 1 46.29 21.88 1.98
N ARG A 2 46.48 22.23 0.70
CA ARG A 2 45.34 22.37 -0.27
C ARG A 2 44.72 21.05 -0.77
N LYS A 3 45.43 19.93 -0.68
CA LYS A 3 44.96 18.61 -1.16
C LYS A 3 44.06 17.85 -0.16
N LEU A 4 44.08 18.23 1.12
CA LEU A 4 43.27 17.59 2.17
C LEU A 4 41.79 18.08 2.13
N PHE A 5 41.53 19.28 1.59
CA PHE A 5 40.19 19.86 1.49
C PHE A 5 39.31 19.16 0.47
N TYR A 6 39.87 18.63 -0.62
CA TYR A 6 39.12 17.97 -1.69
C TYR A 6 38.62 16.57 -1.35
N VAL A 7 39.30 15.89 -0.41
CA VAL A 7 38.86 14.55 0.06
C VAL A 7 37.72 14.64 1.03
N SER A 8 37.64 15.72 1.83
CA SER A 8 36.52 15.92 2.79
C SER A 8 35.21 16.25 2.09
N THR A 9 35.23 16.89 0.91
CA THR A 9 34.01 17.29 0.18
C THR A 9 33.37 16.11 -0.58
N LEU A 10 34.13 15.06 -0.87
CA LEU A 10 33.65 13.88 -1.61
C LEU A 10 32.88 12.89 -0.72
N LEU A 11 33.04 12.98 0.60
CA LEU A 11 32.42 12.05 1.56
C LEU A 11 31.01 12.47 2.04
N LEU A 12 30.50 13.64 1.63
CA LEU A 12 29.20 14.17 2.07
C LEU A 12 28.01 13.84 1.17
N SER A 13 28.14 13.04 0.12
CA SER A 13 27.13 12.96 -0.96
C SER A 13 26.29 11.71 -0.99
N PHE A 14 26.20 10.85 0.03
CA PHE A 14 25.44 9.59 -0.05
C PHE A 14 24.52 9.29 1.13
N ALA A 15 23.68 10.24 1.50
CA ALA A 15 22.50 9.93 2.32
C ALA A 15 21.22 10.16 1.53
N ALA A 16 21.11 9.57 0.34
CA ALA A 16 19.83 9.45 -0.36
C ALA A 16 19.08 8.25 0.24
N THR A 17 18.26 8.47 1.25
CA THR A 17 17.28 7.47 1.70
C THR A 17 16.20 7.37 0.65
N ALA A 18 16.29 6.36 -0.22
CA ALA A 18 15.20 5.97 -1.11
C ALA A 18 14.11 5.32 -0.25
N GLN A 19 13.21 6.13 0.32
CA GLN A 19 12.01 5.63 0.96
C GLN A 19 11.01 5.24 -0.12
N SER A 20 10.53 4.00 -0.08
CA SER A 20 9.41 3.57 -0.90
C SER A 20 8.18 4.42 -0.55
N PRO A 21 7.44 4.97 -1.54
CA PRO A 21 6.23 5.70 -1.23
C PRO A 21 5.22 4.76 -0.54
N GLU A 22 4.72 5.18 0.60
CA GLU A 22 3.74 4.43 1.38
C GLU A 22 2.33 4.64 0.81
N LYS A 23 2.10 4.07 -0.38
CA LYS A 23 0.87 4.19 -1.14
C LYS A 23 0.60 2.90 -1.90
N MET A 24 -0.67 2.65 -2.19
CA MET A 24 -1.09 1.53 -3.02
C MET A 24 -1.86 2.02 -4.25
N SER A 25 -1.54 1.51 -5.43
CA SER A 25 -2.34 1.74 -6.64
C SER A 25 -3.66 0.96 -6.54
N TYR A 26 -4.75 1.63 -6.87
CA TYR A 26 -6.09 1.05 -6.94
C TYR A 26 -6.75 1.39 -8.27
N GLN A 27 -7.36 0.40 -8.90
CA GLN A 27 -8.13 0.55 -10.13
C GLN A 27 -9.44 -0.21 -10.01
N ALA A 28 -10.51 0.39 -10.53
CA ALA A 28 -11.82 -0.25 -10.56
C ALA A 28 -12.63 0.21 -11.77
N VAL A 29 -13.48 -0.67 -12.26
CA VAL A 29 -14.53 -0.33 -13.21
C VAL A 29 -15.81 -0.12 -12.42
N ILE A 30 -16.38 1.07 -12.53
CA ILE A 30 -17.59 1.44 -11.79
C ILE A 30 -18.83 1.16 -12.62
N ARG A 31 -19.77 0.43 -12.02
CA ARG A 31 -21.10 0.17 -12.55
C ARG A 31 -22.15 0.61 -11.53
N ASP A 32 -23.28 1.10 -12.01
CA ASP A 32 -24.42 1.43 -11.16
C ASP A 32 -25.20 0.18 -10.72
N ALA A 33 -26.28 0.37 -9.96
CA ALA A 33 -27.12 -0.71 -9.48
C ALA A 33 -27.83 -1.48 -10.61
N SER A 34 -27.87 -0.95 -11.83
CA SER A 34 -28.41 -1.58 -13.03
C SER A 34 -27.35 -2.24 -13.91
N ASP A 35 -26.10 -2.37 -13.38
CA ASP A 35 -24.92 -2.90 -14.10
C ASP A 35 -24.48 -2.03 -15.31
N ILE A 36 -24.92 -0.77 -15.37
CA ILE A 36 -24.53 0.16 -16.42
C ILE A 36 -23.21 0.83 -16.04
N LEU A 37 -22.31 1.00 -17.02
CA LEU A 37 -21.03 1.69 -16.81
C LEU A 37 -21.25 3.14 -16.40
N VAL A 38 -20.61 3.52 -15.29
CA VAL A 38 -20.52 4.91 -14.85
C VAL A 38 -19.31 5.53 -15.56
N ALA A 39 -19.52 6.08 -16.77
CA ALA A 39 -18.46 6.51 -17.69
C ALA A 39 -18.37 8.03 -17.81
N ASN A 40 -17.16 8.56 -18.01
CA ASN A 40 -16.84 9.98 -18.28
C ASN A 40 -17.44 10.95 -17.24
N GLN A 41 -17.46 10.56 -15.96
CA GLN A 41 -17.97 11.44 -14.89
C GLN A 41 -17.18 11.30 -13.61
N ASN A 42 -17.30 12.29 -12.74
CA ASN A 42 -16.72 12.23 -11.40
C ASN A 42 -17.54 11.31 -10.51
N VAL A 43 -16.87 10.51 -9.71
CA VAL A 43 -17.45 9.66 -8.67
C VAL A 43 -16.80 9.99 -7.33
N GLY A 44 -17.59 9.93 -6.26
CA GLY A 44 -17.06 10.02 -4.90
C GLY A 44 -16.72 8.62 -4.39
N ILE A 45 -15.55 8.45 -3.78
CA ILE A 45 -15.09 7.15 -3.30
C ILE A 45 -14.61 7.29 -1.86
N ARG A 46 -15.03 6.37 -1.00
CA ARG A 46 -14.45 6.17 0.31
C ARG A 46 -13.74 4.84 0.34
N ILE A 47 -12.48 4.88 0.72
CA ILE A 47 -11.63 3.71 0.95
C ILE A 47 -11.47 3.54 2.45
N THR A 48 -11.65 2.31 2.94
CA THR A 48 -11.45 1.98 4.35
C THR A 48 -10.62 0.70 4.47
N VAL A 49 -9.56 0.75 5.26
CA VAL A 49 -8.78 -0.44 5.63
C VAL A 49 -9.32 -1.00 6.92
N LEU A 50 -9.77 -2.26 6.86
CA LEU A 50 -10.31 -3.00 8.00
C LEU A 50 -9.31 -4.07 8.44
N GLN A 51 -9.13 -4.24 9.74
CA GLN A 51 -8.26 -5.25 10.32
C GLN A 51 -9.08 -6.41 10.90
N GLY A 52 -8.62 -7.63 10.65
CA GLY A 52 -9.16 -8.86 11.25
C GLY A 52 -10.24 -9.55 10.42
N SER A 53 -11.24 -8.82 9.91
CA SER A 53 -12.33 -9.39 9.11
C SER A 53 -13.00 -8.35 8.22
N VAL A 54 -13.94 -8.76 7.36
CA VAL A 54 -14.76 -7.87 6.51
C VAL A 54 -15.61 -6.86 7.32
N ASN A 55 -15.85 -7.16 8.60
CA ASN A 55 -16.51 -6.27 9.57
C ASN A 55 -15.56 -5.89 10.71
N GLY A 56 -14.25 -5.95 10.47
CA GLY A 56 -13.22 -5.71 11.46
C GLY A 56 -13.04 -4.24 11.83
N THR A 57 -12.01 -3.98 12.61
CA THR A 57 -11.70 -2.62 13.06
C THR A 57 -11.25 -1.74 11.90
N ASN A 58 -11.86 -0.55 11.76
CA ASN A 58 -11.38 0.48 10.85
C ASN A 58 -10.05 1.04 11.39
N VAL A 59 -8.96 0.80 10.67
CA VAL A 59 -7.62 1.29 11.03
C VAL A 59 -7.19 2.48 10.17
N TYR A 60 -7.85 2.69 9.03
CA TYR A 60 -7.60 3.83 8.15
C TYR A 60 -8.79 4.08 7.23
N SER A 61 -9.10 5.34 6.96
CA SER A 61 -10.14 5.72 6.00
C SER A 61 -9.76 7.02 5.30
N GLU A 62 -10.03 7.07 4.00
CA GLU A 62 -9.83 8.25 3.15
C GLU A 62 -10.95 8.40 2.13
N THR A 63 -11.07 9.59 1.56
CA THR A 63 -12.04 9.89 0.50
C THR A 63 -11.34 10.47 -0.72
N HIS A 64 -11.89 10.16 -1.89
CA HIS A 64 -11.44 10.66 -3.18
C HIS A 64 -12.62 11.17 -3.99
N THR A 65 -12.34 12.12 -4.88
CA THR A 65 -13.17 12.42 -6.04
C THR A 65 -12.34 12.12 -7.27
N ALA A 66 -12.75 11.14 -8.06
CA ALA A 66 -12.01 10.67 -9.23
C ALA A 66 -12.92 10.60 -10.46
N ALA A 67 -12.36 10.87 -11.64
CA ALA A 67 -13.07 10.74 -12.89
C ALA A 67 -12.95 9.31 -13.45
N THR A 68 -14.06 8.77 -13.93
CA THR A 68 -14.05 7.54 -14.75
C THR A 68 -13.80 7.88 -16.21
N ASN A 69 -13.14 6.97 -16.93
CA ASN A 69 -12.98 7.08 -18.38
C ASN A 69 -14.21 6.51 -19.13
N ILE A 70 -14.13 6.45 -20.48
CA ILE A 70 -15.21 5.95 -21.34
C ILE A 70 -15.61 4.48 -21.04
N ASN A 71 -14.71 3.69 -20.42
CA ASN A 71 -14.95 2.31 -20.02
C ASN A 71 -15.38 2.19 -18.55
N GLY A 72 -15.72 3.30 -17.89
CA GLY A 72 -16.05 3.30 -16.46
C GLY A 72 -14.85 3.04 -15.54
N LEU A 73 -13.62 2.98 -16.08
CA LEU A 73 -12.41 2.73 -15.31
C LEU A 73 -11.95 4.00 -14.61
N LEU A 74 -11.68 3.89 -13.31
CA LEU A 74 -10.96 4.88 -12.53
C LEU A 74 -9.63 4.32 -12.01
N SER A 75 -8.71 5.22 -11.69
CA SER A 75 -7.43 4.91 -11.07
C SER A 75 -7.16 5.94 -9.98
N LEU A 76 -6.70 5.48 -8.82
CA LEU A 76 -6.31 6.34 -7.69
C LEU A 76 -5.16 5.69 -6.89
N GLU A 77 -4.57 6.47 -6.00
CA GLU A 77 -3.55 6.01 -5.05
C GLU A 77 -4.12 6.04 -3.64
N ILE A 78 -4.27 4.88 -3.02
CA ILE A 78 -4.62 4.76 -1.59
C ILE A 78 -3.42 5.26 -0.76
N GLY A 79 -3.70 6.07 0.26
CA GLY A 79 -2.69 6.81 1.02
C GLY A 79 -2.46 8.24 0.51
N ASN A 80 -3.24 8.69 -0.51
CA ASN A 80 -3.16 10.04 -1.08
C ASN A 80 -4.50 10.78 -1.09
N GLY A 81 -5.53 10.21 -0.47
CA GLY A 81 -6.86 10.79 -0.38
C GLY A 81 -7.01 11.82 0.74
N VAL A 82 -8.20 12.39 0.85
CA VAL A 82 -8.54 13.28 1.96
C VAL A 82 -8.85 12.43 3.19
N THR A 83 -8.04 12.57 4.23
CA THR A 83 -8.12 11.75 5.45
C THR A 83 -7.72 12.57 6.67
N SER A 84 -8.15 12.12 7.87
CA SER A 84 -7.61 12.56 9.16
C SER A 84 -6.64 11.53 9.77
N GLY A 85 -6.46 10.39 9.11
CA GLY A 85 -5.55 9.31 9.53
C GLY A 85 -4.20 9.41 8.83
N ASP A 86 -3.30 8.52 9.21
CA ASP A 86 -1.98 8.35 8.60
C ASP A 86 -1.86 6.90 8.10
N PHE A 87 -1.68 6.75 6.78
CA PHE A 87 -1.56 5.44 6.14
C PHE A 87 -0.25 4.75 6.53
N SER A 88 0.78 5.53 6.83
CA SER A 88 2.14 5.05 7.13
C SER A 88 2.24 4.29 8.47
N ILE A 89 1.34 4.58 9.41
CA ILE A 89 1.36 3.95 10.74
C ILE A 89 0.65 2.59 10.79
N ILE A 90 0.06 2.13 9.69
CA ILE A 90 -0.61 0.83 9.64
C ILE A 90 0.41 -0.28 9.83
N ASN A 91 0.28 -1.05 10.92
CA ASN A 91 1.14 -2.20 11.15
C ASN A 91 0.69 -3.41 10.31
N TRP A 92 1.15 -3.49 9.09
CA TRP A 92 0.78 -4.56 8.15
C TRP A 92 1.16 -5.98 8.62
N ALA A 93 1.99 -6.13 9.65
CA ALA A 93 2.35 -7.43 10.21
C ALA A 93 1.24 -8.06 11.07
N THR A 94 0.24 -7.28 11.49
CA THR A 94 -0.84 -7.71 12.38
C THR A 94 -2.15 -8.06 11.65
N GLY A 95 -2.08 -8.33 10.32
CA GLY A 95 -3.24 -8.73 9.50
C GLY A 95 -3.93 -10.03 9.94
N PRO A 96 -5.02 -10.45 9.26
CA PRO A 96 -5.38 -10.04 7.90
C PRO A 96 -6.03 -8.66 7.79
N TYR A 97 -5.88 -8.05 6.61
CA TYR A 97 -6.48 -6.77 6.27
C TYR A 97 -7.46 -6.90 5.12
N PHE A 98 -8.47 -6.04 5.12
CA PHE A 98 -9.51 -5.96 4.10
C PHE A 98 -9.63 -4.53 3.61
N LEU A 99 -9.85 -4.37 2.32
CA LEU A 99 -10.13 -3.10 1.68
C LEU A 99 -11.63 -3.03 1.43
N LYS A 100 -12.30 -2.11 2.11
CA LYS A 100 -13.69 -1.75 1.85
C LYS A 100 -13.69 -0.52 0.95
N THR A 101 -14.42 -0.60 -0.16
CA THR A 101 -14.64 0.50 -1.08
C THR A 101 -16.12 0.86 -1.10
N GLU A 102 -16.42 2.14 -1.02
CA GLU A 102 -17.77 2.68 -1.06
C GLU A 102 -17.79 3.80 -2.10
N THR A 103 -18.70 3.72 -3.08
CA THR A 103 -18.72 4.65 -4.21
C THR A 103 -20.09 5.33 -4.32
N ASP A 104 -20.04 6.65 -4.48
CA ASP A 104 -21.17 7.47 -4.93
C ASP A 104 -20.97 7.76 -6.42
N PRO A 105 -21.78 7.18 -7.31
CA PRO A 105 -21.65 7.39 -8.75
C PRO A 105 -21.98 8.82 -9.19
N THR A 106 -22.55 9.66 -8.33
CA THR A 106 -22.89 11.05 -8.63
C THR A 106 -21.81 12.05 -8.22
N GLY A 107 -20.69 11.58 -7.69
CA GLY A 107 -19.56 12.43 -7.30
C GLY A 107 -19.64 13.03 -5.89
N GLY A 108 -20.64 12.65 -5.11
CA GLY A 108 -20.85 13.12 -3.73
C GLY A 108 -20.37 12.12 -2.68
N THR A 109 -21.12 12.03 -1.57
CA THR A 109 -20.86 11.16 -0.43
C THR A 109 -22.04 10.22 -0.09
N SER A 110 -23.02 10.11 -1.00
CA SER A 110 -24.15 9.19 -0.87
C SER A 110 -23.78 7.83 -1.44
N TYR A 111 -22.93 7.09 -0.73
CA TYR A 111 -22.35 5.84 -1.18
C TYR A 111 -23.40 4.75 -1.37
N SER A 112 -23.69 4.37 -2.61
CA SER A 112 -24.67 3.36 -2.98
C SER A 112 -24.06 2.05 -3.47
N ILE A 113 -22.78 2.06 -3.82
CA ILE A 113 -22.04 0.90 -4.31
C ILE A 113 -20.97 0.55 -3.27
N THR A 114 -20.98 -0.70 -2.78
CA THR A 114 -20.04 -1.12 -1.74
C THR A 114 -19.41 -2.46 -2.09
N GLY A 115 -18.11 -2.57 -1.91
CA GLY A 115 -17.34 -3.81 -2.03
C GLY A 115 -16.34 -3.97 -0.90
N THR A 116 -16.05 -5.21 -0.50
CA THR A 116 -14.99 -5.49 0.47
C THR A 116 -14.20 -6.70 -0.01
N THR A 117 -12.88 -6.57 -0.07
CA THR A 117 -11.97 -7.63 -0.49
C THR A 117 -10.80 -7.76 0.48
N GLN A 118 -10.29 -8.98 0.67
CA GLN A 118 -9.10 -9.20 1.47
C GLN A 118 -7.86 -8.72 0.71
N LEU A 119 -6.96 -8.03 1.40
CA LEU A 119 -5.64 -7.70 0.89
C LEU A 119 -4.73 -8.92 1.01
N LEU A 120 -4.29 -9.44 -0.13
CA LEU A 120 -3.38 -10.58 -0.21
C LEU A 120 -1.96 -10.09 -0.49
N SER A 121 -0.97 -10.80 0.07
CA SER A 121 0.44 -10.52 -0.17
C SER A 121 0.80 -10.75 -1.63
N VAL A 122 1.54 -9.83 -2.22
CA VAL A 122 2.19 -10.03 -3.52
C VAL A 122 3.48 -10.84 -3.35
N PRO A 123 3.98 -11.57 -4.37
CA PRO A 123 5.16 -12.43 -4.27
C PRO A 123 6.41 -11.72 -3.69
N TYR A 124 6.61 -10.44 -4.03
CA TYR A 124 7.71 -9.64 -3.48
C TYR A 124 7.63 -9.43 -1.96
N ALA A 125 6.42 -9.22 -1.42
CA ALA A 125 6.20 -9.06 0.02
C ALA A 125 6.43 -10.38 0.77
N LEU A 126 6.11 -11.52 0.16
CA LEU A 126 6.41 -12.85 0.72
C LEU A 126 7.91 -13.09 0.81
N HIS A 127 8.68 -12.68 -0.20
CA HIS A 127 10.16 -12.78 -0.19
C HIS A 127 10.79 -11.88 0.87
N SER A 128 10.32 -10.66 1.02
CA SER A 128 10.79 -9.71 2.03
C SER A 128 10.60 -10.24 3.45
N LYS A 129 9.46 -10.84 3.75
CA LYS A 129 9.18 -11.46 5.06
C LYS A 129 10.17 -12.59 5.39
N THR A 130 10.58 -13.36 4.39
CA THR A 130 11.57 -14.44 4.57
C THR A 130 12.97 -13.88 4.84
N ALA A 131 13.35 -12.79 4.16
CA ALA A 131 14.63 -12.13 4.35
C ALA A 131 14.78 -11.50 5.75
N GLU A 132 13.73 -10.87 6.28
CA GLU A 132 13.72 -10.30 7.63
C GLU A 132 13.87 -11.39 8.70
N SER A 133 13.29 -12.57 8.50
CA SER A 133 13.43 -13.71 9.41
C SER A 133 14.88 -14.21 9.50
N ILE A 134 15.68 -14.08 8.44
CA ILE A 134 17.08 -14.51 8.43
C ILE A 134 17.97 -13.53 9.21
N ILE A 135 17.69 -12.22 9.17
CA ILE A 135 18.47 -11.20 9.89
C ILE A 135 18.17 -11.23 11.39
N GLY A 136 16.95 -11.55 11.81
CA GLY A 136 16.55 -11.62 13.22
C GLY A 136 17.08 -12.83 13.98
N SER A 137 17.58 -13.87 13.31
CA SER A 137 18.14 -15.08 13.95
C SER A 137 19.61 -14.98 14.33
N GLY A 138 20.26 -13.84 14.09
CA GLY A 138 21.66 -13.60 14.43
C GLY A 138 21.88 -13.09 15.87
N ASN A 139 21.37 -13.76 16.89
CA ASN A 139 21.79 -13.46 18.25
C ASN A 139 23.10 -14.21 18.57
N GLY A 140 24.13 -13.42 18.78
CA GLY A 140 25.51 -13.75 18.90
C GLY A 140 25.87 -15.02 19.66
N SER A 141 26.63 -15.86 19.00
CA SER A 141 27.84 -16.54 19.46
C SER A 141 28.39 -17.41 18.35
N ASN A 142 29.58 -17.11 17.91
CA ASN A 142 30.43 -17.85 16.96
C ASN A 142 30.12 -17.69 15.48
N ALA A 143 30.82 -16.71 14.89
CA ALA A 143 31.20 -16.72 13.49
C ALA A 143 31.73 -18.10 13.09
N ASN A 144 30.98 -18.87 12.36
CA ASN A 144 31.41 -19.82 11.34
C ASN A 144 30.41 -20.98 11.09
N THR A 145 29.13 -20.68 10.86
CA THR A 145 28.27 -21.69 10.25
C THR A 145 27.38 -21.02 9.20
N LEU A 146 27.88 -20.96 7.98
CA LEU A 146 27.06 -20.70 6.80
C LEU A 146 26.27 -21.99 6.50
N ILE A 147 25.04 -22.04 6.95
CA ILE A 147 24.11 -23.12 6.54
C ILE A 147 23.48 -22.70 5.22
N TYR A 148 24.00 -23.21 4.13
CA TYR A 148 23.33 -23.18 2.84
C TYR A 148 22.28 -24.29 2.82
N THR A 149 21.02 -23.95 3.07
CA THR A 149 19.91 -24.86 2.75
C THR A 149 19.61 -24.70 1.27
N VAL A 150 20.16 -25.60 0.45
CA VAL A 150 19.75 -25.77 -0.94
C VAL A 150 18.42 -26.49 -0.91
N ILE A 151 17.35 -25.79 -1.25
CA ILE A 151 16.05 -26.42 -1.53
C ILE A 151 16.18 -27.01 -2.94
N GLY A 152 16.31 -28.32 -3.01
CA GLY A 152 16.23 -29.08 -4.25
C GLY A 152 14.79 -29.04 -4.81
N PHE A 153 14.69 -29.05 -6.14
CA PHE A 153 13.46 -29.03 -6.93
C PHE A 153 12.65 -30.31 -6.70
#